data_85b6626703e206b025aa747935666c37
#
_entry.id   85b6626703e206b025aa747935666c37
#
_cell.length_a   1.000
_cell.length_b   1.000
_cell.length_c   1.000
_cell.angle_alpha   90.00
_cell.angle_beta   90.00
_cell.angle_gamma   90.00
#
_symmetry.space_group_name_H-M   'P 1'
#
loop_
_entity.id
_entity.type
_entity.pdbx_description
1 polymer ?
#
loop_
_entity_poly.entity_id
_entity_poly.type
_entity_poly.pdbx_seq_one_letter_code
_entity_poly.pdbx_strand_id
1 'polypeptide(L)'
;MCIRDRDHTVPVFLKISPNLGYEQIDDVLDIVSTQKVDGLIATNTTITRDGLSATDHQIKQIGNGGLSGLPLKDRALEVVSYIRSKDQKIPIIGVGGICEPQHAIDMLQAGANLVQVYSGLIYSGPSLVKKINKAILSSSLN
;
A
#
# COMPACT_ATOMS: atom_id res chain seq x y z
N MET A 1 0.80 -2.03 -27.11
CA MET A 1 2.26 -2.11 -26.93
C MET A 1 2.52 -2.56 -25.51
N CYS A 2 2.94 -3.79 -25.34
CA CYS A 2 3.21 -4.36 -24.02
C CYS A 2 4.60 -3.92 -23.53
N ILE A 3 4.75 -3.57 -22.26
CA ILE A 3 6.04 -3.16 -21.68
C ILE A 3 7.09 -4.27 -21.82
N ARG A 4 6.65 -5.53 -21.86
CA ARG A 4 7.51 -6.72 -22.01
C ARG A 4 8.00 -6.99 -23.44
N ASP A 5 7.49 -6.26 -24.43
CA ASP A 5 7.91 -6.41 -25.84
C ASP A 5 9.17 -5.59 -26.18
N ARG A 6 9.82 -4.99 -25.19
CA ARG A 6 11.06 -4.22 -25.35
C ARG A 6 12.27 -5.11 -25.12
N ASP A 7 13.39 -4.76 -25.73
CA ASP A 7 14.69 -5.44 -25.57
C ASP A 7 15.22 -5.42 -24.14
N HIS A 8 14.61 -4.59 -23.25
CA HIS A 8 14.91 -4.52 -21.83
C HIS A 8 13.66 -4.89 -21.02
N THR A 9 13.75 -5.92 -20.21
CA THR A 9 12.73 -6.28 -19.23
C THR A 9 12.74 -5.27 -18.08
N VAL A 10 11.60 -4.60 -17.84
CA VAL A 10 11.38 -3.75 -16.66
C VAL A 10 10.44 -4.46 -15.70
N PRO A 11 10.65 -4.34 -14.37
CA PRO A 11 9.76 -4.91 -13.38
C PRO A 11 8.34 -4.33 -13.51
N VAL A 12 7.34 -5.22 -13.45
CA VAL A 12 5.91 -4.86 -13.49
C VAL A 12 5.27 -5.19 -12.16
N PHE A 13 4.73 -4.19 -11.49
CA PHE A 13 4.02 -4.35 -10.23
C PHE A 13 2.53 -4.14 -10.42
N LEU A 14 1.72 -5.05 -9.88
CA LEU A 14 0.28 -4.94 -9.87
C LEU A 14 -0.19 -4.18 -8.61
N LYS A 15 -0.92 -3.08 -8.79
CA LYS A 15 -1.49 -2.32 -7.66
C LYS A 15 -2.91 -2.79 -7.39
N ILE A 16 -3.16 -3.23 -6.14
CA ILE A 16 -4.41 -3.83 -5.73
C ILE A 16 -5.26 -2.89 -4.85
N SER A 17 -6.57 -3.12 -4.87
CA SER A 17 -7.52 -2.38 -4.03
C SER A 17 -7.50 -2.90 -2.59
N PRO A 18 -7.63 -2.02 -1.58
CA PRO A 18 -7.82 -2.45 -0.19
C PRO A 18 -9.20 -3.07 0.06
N ASN A 19 -10.14 -2.90 -0.88
CA ASN A 19 -11.51 -3.43 -0.76
C ASN A 19 -11.64 -4.90 -1.19
N LEU A 20 -10.57 -5.53 -1.67
CA LEU A 20 -10.56 -6.95 -2.00
C LEU A 20 -10.74 -7.80 -0.74
N GLY A 21 -11.61 -8.82 -0.83
CA GLY A 21 -11.69 -9.87 0.17
C GLY A 21 -10.47 -10.80 0.11
N TYR A 22 -10.29 -11.63 1.12
CA TYR A 22 -9.14 -12.54 1.18
C TYR A 22 -9.10 -13.54 0.04
N GLU A 23 -10.23 -14.10 -0.36
CA GLU A 23 -10.33 -15.00 -1.52
C GLU A 23 -9.88 -14.30 -2.81
N GLN A 24 -10.28 -13.05 -3.01
CA GLN A 24 -9.86 -12.26 -4.17
C GLN A 24 -8.35 -11.93 -4.13
N ILE A 25 -7.77 -11.78 -2.95
CA ILE A 25 -6.31 -11.60 -2.80
C ILE A 25 -5.59 -12.92 -3.14
N ASP A 26 -6.13 -14.07 -2.74
CA ASP A 26 -5.59 -15.38 -3.11
C ASP A 26 -5.62 -15.57 -4.65
N ASP A 27 -6.73 -15.22 -5.33
CA ASP A 27 -6.82 -15.21 -6.79
C ASP A 27 -5.76 -14.31 -7.44
N VAL A 28 -5.53 -13.12 -6.85
CA VAL A 28 -4.47 -12.20 -7.33
C VAL A 28 -3.09 -12.83 -7.20
N LEU A 29 -2.79 -13.51 -6.09
CA LEU A 29 -1.50 -14.17 -5.88
C LEU A 29 -1.28 -15.29 -6.89
N ASP A 30 -2.29 -16.08 -7.19
CA ASP A 30 -2.24 -17.13 -8.23
C ASP A 30 -1.97 -16.53 -9.62
N ILE A 31 -2.65 -15.44 -9.97
CA ILE A 31 -2.44 -14.73 -11.23
C ILE A 31 -1.01 -14.16 -11.29
N VAL A 32 -0.54 -13.52 -10.24
CA VAL A 32 0.80 -12.92 -10.16
C VAL A 32 1.87 -13.98 -10.38
N SER A 33 1.72 -15.15 -9.75
CA SER A 33 2.63 -16.28 -9.90
C SER A 33 2.62 -16.84 -11.31
N THR A 34 1.44 -17.09 -11.89
CA THR A 34 1.30 -17.70 -13.22
C THR A 34 1.70 -16.76 -14.35
N GLN A 35 1.42 -15.46 -14.23
CA GLN A 35 1.73 -14.44 -15.25
C GLN A 35 3.10 -13.81 -15.06
N LYS A 36 3.89 -14.25 -14.08
CA LYS A 36 5.23 -13.73 -13.77
C LYS A 36 5.23 -12.21 -13.57
N VAL A 37 4.27 -11.70 -12.80
CA VAL A 37 4.28 -10.31 -12.33
C VAL A 37 5.35 -10.19 -11.25
N ASP A 38 6.14 -9.10 -11.28
CA ASP A 38 7.35 -8.99 -10.47
C ASP A 38 7.08 -8.60 -9.01
N GLY A 39 5.86 -8.13 -8.68
CA GLY A 39 5.48 -7.81 -7.32
C GLY A 39 4.13 -7.10 -7.22
N LEU A 40 3.76 -6.74 -6.00
CA LEU A 40 2.50 -6.08 -5.68
C LEU A 40 2.72 -4.69 -5.07
N ILE A 41 1.79 -3.76 -5.37
CA ILE A 41 1.65 -2.51 -4.63
C ILE A 41 0.35 -2.60 -3.83
N ALA A 42 0.47 -2.68 -2.53
CA ALA A 42 -0.65 -2.78 -1.59
C ALA A 42 -0.66 -1.56 -0.65
N THR A 43 -1.63 -0.63 -0.80
CA THR A 43 -2.86 -0.71 -1.59
C THR A 43 -3.16 0.56 -2.39
N ASN A 44 -4.23 0.53 -3.20
CA ASN A 44 -4.86 1.71 -3.77
C ASN A 44 -5.72 2.42 -2.69
N THR A 45 -6.49 3.45 -3.08
CA THR A 45 -7.48 4.13 -2.22
C THR A 45 -8.69 3.22 -1.93
N THR A 46 -9.44 3.51 -0.86
CA THR A 46 -10.65 2.78 -0.49
C THR A 46 -11.92 3.53 -0.87
N ILE A 47 -12.98 2.80 -1.13
CA ILE A 47 -14.34 3.34 -1.29
C ILE A 47 -15.13 3.37 0.02
N THR A 48 -14.64 2.70 1.08
CA THR A 48 -15.29 2.73 2.40
C THR A 48 -15.12 4.11 3.05
N ARG A 49 -16.10 4.50 3.87
CA ARG A 49 -16.15 5.79 4.57
C ARG A 49 -16.27 5.63 6.07
N ASP A 50 -16.04 4.42 6.57
CA ASP A 50 -16.17 4.09 7.97
C ASP A 50 -15.12 4.83 8.82
N GLY A 51 -15.51 5.22 10.04
CA GLY A 51 -14.60 5.85 10.99
C GLY A 51 -14.22 7.30 10.67
N LEU A 52 -14.86 7.94 9.70
CA LEU A 52 -14.64 9.36 9.41
C LEU A 52 -15.37 10.26 10.42
N SER A 53 -14.74 11.38 10.79
CA SER A 53 -15.37 12.44 11.60
C SER A 53 -16.30 13.34 10.78
N ALA A 54 -16.24 13.25 9.44
CA ALA A 54 -17.10 14.03 8.55
C ALA A 54 -18.53 13.48 8.56
N THR A 55 -19.52 14.38 8.48
CA THR A 55 -20.94 14.00 8.39
C THR A 55 -21.27 13.41 7.02
N ASP A 56 -22.31 12.58 6.94
CA ASP A 56 -22.80 12.02 5.67
C ASP A 56 -23.09 13.09 4.61
N HIS A 57 -23.58 14.26 5.05
CA HIS A 57 -23.84 15.39 4.15
C HIS A 57 -22.53 15.90 3.52
N GLN A 58 -21.47 16.08 4.31
CA GLN A 58 -20.16 16.50 3.83
C GLN A 58 -19.55 15.47 2.89
N ILE A 59 -19.66 14.18 3.24
CA ILE A 59 -19.17 13.07 2.40
C ILE A 59 -19.88 13.08 1.04
N LYS A 60 -21.21 13.24 1.02
CA LYS A 60 -21.99 13.32 -0.22
C LYS A 60 -21.60 14.52 -1.09
N GLN A 61 -21.30 15.67 -0.48
CA GLN A 61 -20.84 16.85 -1.21
C GLN A 61 -19.47 16.66 -1.88
N ILE A 62 -18.56 15.92 -1.24
CA ILE A 62 -17.23 15.61 -1.79
C ILE A 62 -17.36 14.66 -3.00
N GLY A 63 -18.36 13.79 -3.01
CA GLY A 63 -18.61 12.85 -4.11
C GLY A 63 -17.88 11.50 -3.99
N ASN A 64 -17.87 10.73 -5.08
CA ASN A 64 -17.47 9.32 -5.12
C ASN A 64 -15.97 9.08 -5.37
N GLY A 65 -15.08 9.92 -4.87
CA GLY A 65 -13.63 9.70 -4.97
C GLY A 65 -13.13 8.57 -4.05
N GLY A 66 -11.91 8.09 -4.29
CA GLY A 66 -11.23 7.17 -3.38
C GLY A 66 -10.73 7.90 -2.13
N LEU A 67 -10.96 7.32 -0.95
CA LEU A 67 -10.42 7.80 0.32
C LEU A 67 -8.97 7.34 0.48
N SER A 68 -8.09 8.26 0.86
CA SER A 68 -6.68 8.01 1.17
C SER A 68 -6.30 8.61 2.53
N GLY A 69 -5.05 8.47 2.93
CA GLY A 69 -4.54 9.01 4.19
C GLY A 69 -4.77 8.08 5.38
N LEU A 70 -4.73 8.65 6.58
CA LEU A 70 -4.71 7.90 7.83
C LEU A 70 -5.84 6.86 7.99
N PRO A 71 -7.09 7.12 7.57
CA PRO A 71 -8.16 6.12 7.66
C PRO A 71 -7.89 4.80 6.93
N LEU A 72 -6.98 4.80 5.95
CA LEU A 72 -6.61 3.61 5.19
C LEU A 72 -5.53 2.76 5.88
N LYS A 73 -4.84 3.26 6.90
CA LYS A 73 -3.65 2.65 7.49
C LYS A 73 -3.86 1.20 7.91
N ASP A 74 -4.84 0.97 8.76
CA ASP A 74 -5.02 -0.35 9.39
C ASP A 74 -5.40 -1.41 8.34
N ARG A 75 -6.26 -1.05 7.38
CA ARG A 75 -6.61 -1.95 6.28
C ARG A 75 -5.42 -2.23 5.35
N ALA A 76 -4.58 -1.25 5.07
CA ALA A 76 -3.38 -1.45 4.25
C ALA A 76 -2.38 -2.38 4.94
N LEU A 77 -2.17 -2.23 6.26
CA LEU A 77 -1.35 -3.13 7.06
C LEU A 77 -1.88 -4.57 7.05
N GLU A 78 -3.19 -4.73 7.24
CA GLU A 78 -3.86 -6.04 7.22
C GLU A 78 -3.65 -6.75 5.86
N VAL A 79 -3.86 -6.03 4.75
CA VAL A 79 -3.67 -6.59 3.40
C VAL A 79 -2.22 -7.00 3.17
N VAL A 80 -1.24 -6.16 3.54
CA VAL A 80 0.18 -6.49 3.39
C VAL A 80 0.55 -7.70 4.23
N SER A 81 0.11 -7.76 5.49
CA SER A 81 0.35 -8.88 6.39
C SER A 81 -0.28 -10.19 5.85
N TYR A 82 -1.50 -10.11 5.31
CA TYR A 82 -2.16 -11.26 4.71
C TYR A 82 -1.38 -11.78 3.50
N ILE A 83 -1.00 -10.91 2.56
CA ILE A 83 -0.20 -11.29 1.39
C ILE A 83 1.09 -11.96 1.83
N ARG A 84 1.81 -11.38 2.79
CA ARG A 84 3.07 -11.92 3.30
C ARG A 84 2.89 -13.28 3.99
N SER A 85 1.75 -13.52 4.65
CA SER A 85 1.44 -14.81 5.24
C SER A 85 1.26 -15.93 4.20
N LYS A 86 0.79 -15.58 3.01
CA LYS A 86 0.57 -16.50 1.88
C LYS A 86 1.81 -16.69 1.01
N ASP A 87 2.53 -15.61 0.72
CA ASP A 87 3.75 -15.64 -0.09
C ASP A 87 4.88 -14.89 0.62
N GLN A 88 5.88 -15.64 1.08
CA GLN A 88 7.03 -15.11 1.82
C GLN A 88 8.06 -14.39 0.91
N LYS A 89 7.94 -14.51 -0.41
CA LYS A 89 8.98 -14.08 -1.36
C LYS A 89 8.55 -12.93 -2.26
N ILE A 90 7.26 -12.80 -2.56
CA ILE A 90 6.77 -11.77 -3.47
C ILE A 90 7.20 -10.37 -3.01
N PRO A 91 7.79 -9.55 -3.90
CA PRO A 91 8.08 -8.15 -3.56
C PRO A 91 6.80 -7.35 -3.34
N ILE A 92 6.71 -6.66 -2.19
CA ILE A 92 5.55 -5.84 -1.82
C ILE A 92 6.01 -4.39 -1.59
N ILE A 93 5.37 -3.46 -2.29
CA ILE A 93 5.46 -2.03 -1.97
C ILE A 93 4.22 -1.67 -1.16
N GLY A 94 4.42 -1.40 0.14
CA GLY A 94 3.34 -1.03 1.04
C GLY A 94 2.96 0.45 0.88
N VAL A 95 1.67 0.72 0.69
CA VAL A 95 1.15 2.08 0.58
C VAL A 95 -0.26 2.19 1.18
N GLY A 96 -0.49 3.23 1.94
CA GLY A 96 -1.77 3.54 2.58
C GLY A 96 -1.57 4.01 4.02
N GLY A 97 -2.03 5.21 4.33
CA GLY A 97 -2.04 5.76 5.67
C GLY A 97 -0.70 6.12 6.29
N ILE A 98 0.39 6.12 5.52
CA ILE A 98 1.74 6.49 6.04
C ILE A 98 1.81 8.01 6.17
N CYS A 99 1.63 8.51 7.41
CA CYS A 99 1.64 9.93 7.74
C CYS A 99 2.78 10.32 8.69
N GLU A 100 3.43 9.35 9.32
CA GLU A 100 4.54 9.53 10.24
C GLU A 100 5.53 8.34 10.15
N PRO A 101 6.75 8.47 10.70
CA PRO A 101 7.79 7.44 10.58
C PRO A 101 7.37 6.07 11.11
N GLN A 102 6.63 6.03 12.22
CA GLN A 102 6.21 4.75 12.81
C GLN A 102 5.30 3.96 11.86
N HIS A 103 4.41 4.63 11.11
CA HIS A 103 3.55 3.94 10.14
C HIS A 103 4.36 3.27 9.01
N ALA A 104 5.50 3.82 8.63
CA ALA A 104 6.39 3.16 7.66
C ALA A 104 7.07 1.93 8.26
N ILE A 105 7.49 2.00 9.53
CA ILE A 105 8.05 0.85 10.26
C ILE A 105 7.00 -0.26 10.39
N ASP A 106 5.78 0.08 10.80
CA ASP A 106 4.67 -0.87 10.92
C ASP A 106 4.42 -1.60 9.58
N MET A 107 4.46 -0.85 8.47
CA MET A 107 4.27 -1.39 7.13
C MET A 107 5.38 -2.37 6.72
N LEU A 108 6.64 -2.05 7.03
CA LEU A 108 7.78 -2.95 6.79
C LEU A 108 7.70 -4.20 7.68
N GLN A 109 7.31 -4.04 8.95
CA GLN A 109 7.09 -5.17 9.87
C GLN A 109 5.93 -6.07 9.44
N ALA A 110 4.89 -5.50 8.83
CA ALA A 110 3.81 -6.26 8.22
C ALA A 110 4.25 -7.11 7.01
N GLY A 111 5.46 -6.87 6.49
CA GLY A 111 6.07 -7.66 5.43
C GLY A 111 6.27 -6.92 4.10
N ALA A 112 6.07 -5.61 4.04
CA ALA A 112 6.44 -4.83 2.86
C ALA A 112 7.97 -4.77 2.71
N ASN A 113 8.46 -4.80 1.48
CA ASN A 113 9.89 -4.62 1.16
C ASN A 113 10.25 -3.15 1.00
N LEU A 114 9.30 -2.36 0.50
CA LEU A 114 9.42 -0.91 0.33
C LEU A 114 8.12 -0.24 0.77
N VAL A 115 8.21 1.06 1.08
CA VAL A 115 7.04 1.88 1.40
C VAL A 115 6.89 3.03 0.40
N GLN A 116 5.65 3.36 0.09
CA GLN A 116 5.27 4.51 -0.72
C GLN A 116 4.42 5.47 0.10
N VAL A 117 4.75 6.76 0.06
CA VAL A 117 3.99 7.82 0.72
C VAL A 117 3.29 8.70 -0.31
N TYR A 118 2.06 9.13 -0.02
CA TYR A 118 1.29 10.06 -0.85
C TYR A 118 0.63 11.14 0.00
N SER A 119 -0.50 10.87 0.65
CA SER A 119 -1.23 11.87 1.46
C SER A 119 -0.40 12.43 2.61
N GLY A 120 0.37 11.57 3.30
CA GLY A 120 1.28 12.02 4.35
C GLY A 120 2.32 13.03 3.87
N LEU A 121 2.80 12.88 2.64
CA LEU A 121 3.75 13.83 2.04
C LEU A 121 3.11 15.20 1.81
N ILE A 122 1.82 15.24 1.42
CA ILE A 122 1.08 16.50 1.21
C ILE A 122 0.94 17.26 2.52
N TYR A 123 0.60 16.58 3.62
CA TYR A 123 0.38 17.22 4.92
C TYR A 123 1.68 17.54 5.68
N SER A 124 2.67 16.65 5.63
CA SER A 124 3.93 16.76 6.41
C SER A 124 5.10 17.31 5.59
N GLY A 125 4.94 17.45 4.28
CA GLY A 125 5.97 17.93 3.37
C GLY A 125 7.12 16.94 3.16
N PRO A 126 8.16 17.34 2.37
CA PRO A 126 9.29 16.45 2.00
C PRO A 126 10.11 15.96 3.20
N SER A 127 10.04 16.65 4.34
CA SER A 127 10.72 16.23 5.57
C SER A 127 10.26 14.86 6.08
N LEU A 128 9.04 14.42 5.72
CA LEU A 128 8.50 13.11 6.11
C LEU A 128 9.41 11.98 5.62
N VAL A 129 9.83 12.01 4.36
CA VAL A 129 10.70 10.97 3.77
C VAL A 129 12.02 10.87 4.54
N LYS A 130 12.64 12.03 4.85
CA LYS A 130 13.88 12.07 5.63
C LYS A 130 13.70 11.49 7.03
N LYS A 131 12.57 11.81 7.69
CA LYS A 131 12.24 11.28 9.02
C LYS A 131 12.00 9.78 8.98
N ILE A 132 11.27 9.27 7.97
CA ILE A 132 11.06 7.85 7.76
C ILE A 132 12.40 7.12 7.59
N ASN A 133 13.24 7.56 6.68
CA ASN A 133 14.54 6.93 6.43
C ASN A 133 15.41 6.91 7.70
N LYS A 134 15.44 8.02 8.46
CA LYS A 134 16.17 8.06 9.75
C LYS A 134 15.59 7.07 10.75
N ALA A 135 14.28 6.94 10.85
CA ALA A 135 13.65 6.02 11.77
C ALA A 135 13.91 4.55 11.38
N ILE A 136 13.86 4.21 10.09
CA ILE A 136 14.20 2.87 9.59
C ILE A 136 15.65 2.51 9.93
N LEU A 137 16.60 3.42 9.69
CA LEU A 137 18.01 3.20 10.02
C LEU A 137 18.27 3.04 11.53
N SER A 138 17.41 3.63 12.38
CA SER A 138 17.51 3.53 13.84
C SER A 138 16.71 2.36 14.41
N SER A 139 15.83 1.75 13.62
CA SER A 139 15.06 0.58 14.02
C SER A 139 15.87 -0.69 13.75
N SER A 140 15.74 -1.69 14.63
CA SER A 140 16.36 -3.02 14.46
C SER A 140 15.64 -3.86 13.39
N LEU A 141 15.28 -3.25 12.27
CA LEU A 141 14.76 -3.96 11.09
C LEU A 141 15.94 -4.58 10.32
N ASN A 142 16.55 -5.60 10.92
CA ASN A 142 17.55 -6.46 10.28
C ASN A 142 16.94 -7.85 10.03
#